data_a002e7d253a1184190f781dfa2766701
#
_entry.id   a002e7d253a1184190f781dfa2766701
#
_cell.length_a   1.000
_cell.length_b   1.000
_cell.length_c   1.000
_cell.angle_alpha   90.00
_cell.angle_beta   90.00
_cell.angle_gamma   90.00
#
_symmetry.space_group_name_H-M   'P 1'
#
loop_
_entity.id
_entity.type
_entity.pdbx_description
1 polymer ?
#
loop_
_entity_poly.entity_id
_entity_poly.type
_entity_poly.pdbx_seq_one_letter_code
_entity_poly.pdbx_strand_id
1 'polypeptide(L)'
;MKRSQKTMIGLFMLTLGLVLAAPIAEAEPKVTLNPSSLTVVKTQCPVFFKCLPVKRNLLVQTNEAIANLQIITLDLNRADSSAVVLASAIHPTLSAKSVQPKQPLTVPVEFDLNQIRSGEYSGQLLVVYDNGELSTPVIMRLKDHWFFPLLVLLLGVALGIGVTSYRSDGMPRDEIVVQVGRIRTQMQADSELVQSFQGKIAGHLIDVETTLASKRWDEARQAVTQAQTIWDKWRKEREDWVALLNYLSELFDSLKSLDGDAPYVQGVRSQLENAKRQAPDRENTQKFREELNNLRQQITRYKQGQAKLDQFNNLRNELTQLAPQKDESLRRISQGLQYELDALLSSDENAFKEWQKKIDNQIEELDTAIKHQAPAQTRGTLITARDANYTTPPMLPNPVPEVTSIQPSPKQAARNIYWFNWLGYAIAVGLLAGAGFGQLYATQPMFGANGWSDYFTLLAWGFGAEATRDAITKVVRDWKLPGLK
;
A
#
# COMPACT_ATOMS: atom_id res chain seq x y z
N MET A 1 33.56 7.81 35.20
CA MET A 1 33.90 8.66 36.35
C MET A 1 33.19 8.12 37.58
N LYS A 2 33.97 7.67 38.57
CA LYS A 2 33.61 7.15 39.88
C LYS A 2 33.16 8.28 40.81
N ARG A 3 32.11 8.04 41.63
CA ARG A 3 31.91 8.55 42.98
C ARG A 3 30.71 7.80 43.55
N SER A 4 30.88 6.84 44.41
CA SER A 4 31.21 6.84 45.84
C SER A 4 29.98 7.19 46.69
N GLN A 5 29.30 6.16 47.17
CA GLN A 5 28.31 6.19 48.25
C GLN A 5 29.05 6.13 49.59
N LYS A 6 28.68 6.99 50.50
CA LYS A 6 29.06 6.91 51.92
C LYS A 6 27.82 6.57 52.74
N THR A 7 27.88 5.40 53.29
CA THR A 7 27.11 4.87 54.43
C THR A 7 27.20 5.79 55.65
N MET A 8 26.04 6.12 56.25
CA MET A 8 26.00 6.73 57.58
C MET A 8 25.11 5.87 58.47
N ILE A 9 25.78 5.06 59.32
CA ILE A 9 25.20 4.31 60.44
C ILE A 9 25.05 5.27 61.58
N GLY A 10 23.81 5.52 61.99
CA GLY A 10 23.48 6.25 63.21
C GLY A 10 22.86 5.31 64.22
N LEU A 11 23.68 4.99 65.18
CA LEU A 11 23.36 4.29 66.41
C LEU A 11 22.44 5.18 67.25
N PHE A 12 21.22 4.75 67.59
CA PHE A 12 20.41 5.45 68.60
C PHE A 12 20.04 4.50 69.75
N MET A 13 20.44 4.96 70.92
CA MET A 13 20.38 4.28 72.19
C MET A 13 18.98 3.89 72.62
N LEU A 14 18.94 2.73 73.17
CA LEU A 14 17.99 2.07 74.04
C LEU A 14 17.73 2.94 75.29
N THR A 15 16.52 3.46 75.52
CA THR A 15 16.03 3.85 76.81
C THR A 15 14.82 3.00 77.14
N LEU A 16 15.08 2.05 77.99
CA LEU A 16 14.14 1.17 78.67
C LEU A 16 13.23 1.98 79.65
N GLY A 17 12.02 2.32 79.15
CA GLY A 17 10.95 2.87 80.02
C GLY A 17 9.89 1.78 80.26
N LEU A 18 10.02 1.06 81.33
CA LEU A 18 9.04 0.11 81.80
C LEU A 18 7.82 0.88 82.35
N VAL A 19 6.84 1.15 81.47
CA VAL A 19 5.51 1.60 81.92
C VAL A 19 4.65 0.37 82.09
N LEU A 20 4.35 0.01 83.30
CA LEU A 20 3.31 -0.92 83.69
C LEU A 20 1.96 -0.35 83.22
N ALA A 21 1.57 -0.62 81.98
CA ALA A 21 0.18 -0.45 81.56
C ALA A 21 -0.64 -1.61 82.15
N ALA A 22 -1.44 -1.32 83.08
CA ALA A 22 -2.49 -2.23 83.53
C ALA A 22 -3.33 -2.60 82.28
N PRO A 23 -3.69 -3.85 82.09
CA PRO A 23 -4.61 -4.18 80.96
C PRO A 23 -5.93 -3.48 81.27
N ILE A 24 -6.27 -2.48 80.48
CA ILE A 24 -7.63 -2.02 80.39
C ILE A 24 -8.41 -3.25 79.87
N ALA A 25 -9.15 -3.86 80.74
CA ALA A 25 -10.11 -4.88 80.37
C ALA A 25 -11.10 -4.19 79.43
N GLU A 26 -10.85 -4.34 78.12
CA GLU A 26 -11.77 -3.96 77.06
C GLU A 26 -13.02 -4.83 77.33
N ALA A 27 -14.08 -4.22 77.80
CA ALA A 27 -15.34 -4.92 77.99
C ALA A 27 -15.73 -5.53 76.61
N GLU A 28 -15.77 -6.85 76.58
CA GLU A 28 -16.19 -7.57 75.33
C GLU A 28 -17.53 -6.98 74.87
N PRO A 29 -17.67 -6.60 73.59
CA PRO A 29 -18.91 -6.02 73.08
C PRO A 29 -20.05 -7.01 73.31
N LYS A 30 -21.12 -6.57 74.04
CA LYS A 30 -22.28 -7.39 74.32
C LYS A 30 -22.97 -7.97 73.12
N VAL A 31 -22.82 -7.29 72.00
CA VAL A 31 -23.40 -7.70 70.70
C VAL A 31 -22.32 -7.72 69.67
N THR A 32 -22.28 -8.77 68.80
CA THR A 32 -21.34 -8.92 67.66
C THR A 32 -22.13 -9.04 66.37
N LEU A 33 -21.62 -8.38 65.29
CA LEU A 33 -22.20 -8.43 64.00
C LEU A 33 -21.27 -9.22 63.03
N ASN A 34 -21.84 -10.16 62.31
CA ASN A 34 -21.09 -10.97 61.35
C ASN A 34 -21.82 -10.95 59.96
N PRO A 35 -21.18 -10.50 58.91
CA PRO A 35 -19.79 -9.96 58.82
C PRO A 35 -19.69 -8.56 59.48
N SER A 36 -18.49 -8.18 59.91
CA SER A 36 -18.21 -6.86 60.48
C SER A 36 -18.34 -5.71 59.47
N SER A 37 -18.38 -6.02 58.21
CA SER A 37 -18.64 -5.09 57.10
C SER A 37 -19.45 -5.76 56.00
N LEU A 38 -20.41 -5.07 55.42
CA LEU A 38 -21.21 -5.56 54.31
C LEU A 38 -20.63 -5.06 53.00
N THR A 39 -20.14 -5.98 52.18
CA THR A 39 -19.66 -5.65 50.83
C THR A 39 -20.64 -6.16 49.77
N VAL A 40 -21.09 -5.26 48.89
CA VAL A 40 -21.99 -5.55 47.80
C VAL A 40 -21.29 -5.21 46.49
N VAL A 41 -21.09 -6.21 45.62
CA VAL A 41 -20.56 -5.99 44.27
C VAL A 41 -21.62 -6.42 43.26
N LYS A 42 -21.97 -5.53 42.34
CA LYS A 42 -22.97 -5.81 41.32
C LYS A 42 -22.65 -5.03 40.02
N THR A 43 -23.13 -5.59 38.93
CA THR A 43 -23.14 -4.91 37.63
C THR A 43 -24.44 -4.13 37.47
N GLN A 44 -24.40 -2.90 36.98
CA GLN A 44 -25.58 -2.11 36.63
C GLN A 44 -26.56 -2.89 35.75
N CYS A 45 -27.81 -2.58 35.94
CA CYS A 45 -28.88 -3.15 35.11
C CYS A 45 -28.98 -2.41 33.79
N PRO A 46 -29.16 -3.13 32.68
CA PRO A 46 -29.52 -2.48 31.43
C PRO A 46 -30.81 -1.69 31.61
N VAL A 47 -30.91 -0.51 30.97
CA VAL A 47 -32.04 0.40 31.07
C VAL A 47 -33.40 -0.27 30.77
N PHE A 48 -33.37 -1.34 29.98
CA PHE A 48 -34.56 -2.07 29.54
C PHE A 48 -34.98 -3.24 30.44
N PHE A 49 -34.19 -3.59 31.45
CA PHE A 49 -34.47 -4.73 32.33
C PHE A 49 -34.58 -4.32 33.77
N LYS A 50 -35.58 -4.84 34.50
CA LYS A 50 -35.65 -4.74 35.96
C LYS A 50 -34.76 -5.80 36.57
N CYS A 51 -33.83 -5.38 37.42
CA CYS A 51 -32.96 -6.30 38.12
C CYS A 51 -33.55 -6.70 39.47
N LEU A 52 -33.26 -7.93 39.84
CA LEU A 52 -33.57 -8.42 41.18
C LEU A 52 -32.69 -7.68 42.21
N PRO A 53 -33.25 -7.32 43.38
CA PRO A 53 -32.49 -6.71 44.47
C PRO A 53 -31.39 -7.66 44.93
N VAL A 54 -30.29 -7.10 45.40
CA VAL A 54 -29.19 -7.89 45.99
C VAL A 54 -29.50 -8.11 47.46
N LYS A 55 -29.47 -9.37 47.90
CA LYS A 55 -29.65 -9.74 49.28
C LYS A 55 -28.31 -10.06 49.94
N ARG A 56 -28.09 -9.54 51.14
CA ARG A 56 -26.97 -9.88 52.03
C ARG A 56 -27.50 -10.16 53.40
N ASN A 57 -26.96 -11.16 54.07
CA ASN A 57 -27.39 -11.54 55.40
C ASN A 57 -26.44 -10.92 56.45
N LEU A 58 -26.97 -10.22 57.41
CA LEU A 58 -26.29 -9.75 58.61
C LEU A 58 -26.70 -10.64 59.77
N LEU A 59 -25.75 -11.28 60.38
CA LEU A 59 -25.96 -12.12 61.55
C LEU A 59 -25.71 -11.30 62.82
N VAL A 60 -26.74 -11.17 63.68
CA VAL A 60 -26.65 -10.51 64.96
C VAL A 60 -26.52 -11.58 66.03
N GLN A 61 -25.42 -11.59 66.75
CA GLN A 61 -25.14 -12.49 67.87
C GLN A 61 -24.98 -11.70 69.17
N THR A 62 -25.51 -12.24 70.25
CA THR A 62 -25.43 -11.61 71.59
C THR A 62 -25.11 -12.62 72.64
N ASN A 63 -24.39 -12.17 73.67
CA ASN A 63 -24.11 -12.96 74.85
C ASN A 63 -25.16 -12.71 75.96
N GLU A 64 -25.99 -11.65 75.86
CA GLU A 64 -27.07 -11.29 76.71
C GLU A 64 -28.36 -11.10 75.93
N ALA A 65 -29.53 -11.24 76.54
CA ALA A 65 -30.78 -10.98 75.84
C ALA A 65 -30.93 -9.49 75.56
N ILE A 66 -31.20 -9.16 74.25
CA ILE A 66 -31.48 -7.78 73.85
C ILE A 66 -32.89 -7.66 73.30
N ALA A 67 -33.52 -6.51 73.58
CA ALA A 67 -34.85 -6.15 73.11
C ALA A 67 -34.82 -4.85 72.29
N ASN A 68 -35.94 -4.53 71.63
CA ASN A 68 -36.13 -3.34 70.81
C ASN A 68 -35.10 -3.17 69.68
N LEU A 69 -34.67 -4.29 69.14
CA LEU A 69 -33.73 -4.27 67.99
C LEU A 69 -34.34 -3.52 66.83
N GLN A 70 -33.63 -2.51 66.36
CA GLN A 70 -33.96 -1.73 65.16
C GLN A 70 -32.72 -1.61 64.30
N ILE A 71 -32.91 -1.61 62.99
CA ILE A 71 -31.83 -1.37 62.02
C ILE A 71 -32.18 -0.08 61.28
N ILE A 72 -31.30 0.90 61.44
CA ILE A 72 -31.42 2.21 60.77
C ILE A 72 -30.44 2.23 59.57
N THR A 73 -30.97 2.42 58.42
CA THR A 73 -30.19 2.57 57.16
C THR A 73 -29.79 4.04 56.98
N LEU A 74 -28.53 4.30 56.71
CA LEU A 74 -28.05 5.61 56.36
C LEU A 74 -27.76 5.69 54.85
N ASP A 75 -27.74 6.90 54.32
CA ASP A 75 -27.36 7.14 52.93
C ASP A 75 -25.93 6.70 52.68
N LEU A 76 -25.70 6.06 51.53
CA LEU A 76 -24.35 5.72 51.09
C LEU A 76 -23.85 6.78 50.12
N ASN A 77 -22.74 7.40 50.47
CA ASN A 77 -22.12 8.42 49.63
C ASN A 77 -21.08 7.81 48.69
N ARG A 78 -21.07 8.29 47.46
CA ARG A 78 -20.01 7.93 46.50
C ARG A 78 -18.68 8.55 46.95
N ALA A 79 -17.58 7.87 46.72
CA ALA A 79 -16.24 8.30 47.17
C ALA A 79 -15.87 9.71 46.69
N ASP A 80 -16.40 10.15 45.52
CA ASP A 80 -16.20 11.48 44.95
C ASP A 80 -17.32 12.48 45.31
N SER A 81 -18.25 12.09 46.20
CA SER A 81 -19.42 12.89 46.64
C SER A 81 -20.37 13.31 45.51
N SER A 82 -20.24 12.73 44.29
CA SER A 82 -21.05 13.11 43.10
C SER A 82 -22.43 12.44 43.06
N ALA A 83 -22.66 11.40 43.86
CA ALA A 83 -23.89 10.65 43.89
C ALA A 83 -24.11 10.01 45.25
N VAL A 84 -25.37 9.78 45.58
CA VAL A 84 -25.81 9.21 46.87
C VAL A 84 -26.79 8.07 46.60
N VAL A 85 -26.65 6.98 47.30
CA VAL A 85 -27.69 5.94 47.43
C VAL A 85 -28.49 6.23 48.66
N LEU A 86 -29.76 6.55 48.47
CA LEU A 86 -30.65 6.91 49.54
C LEU A 86 -30.90 5.71 50.49
N ALA A 87 -31.05 5.96 51.75
CA ALA A 87 -31.41 4.98 52.78
C ALA A 87 -32.68 4.16 52.41
N SER A 88 -33.59 4.78 51.65
CA SER A 88 -34.81 4.15 51.13
C SER A 88 -34.57 3.04 50.10
N ALA A 89 -33.36 2.92 49.56
CA ALA A 89 -33.00 1.82 48.64
C ALA A 89 -32.46 0.59 49.40
N ILE A 90 -32.32 0.68 50.72
CA ILE A 90 -31.76 -0.38 51.57
C ILE A 90 -32.85 -0.88 52.50
N HIS A 91 -33.28 -2.11 52.35
CA HIS A 91 -34.42 -2.70 53.04
C HIS A 91 -33.97 -3.85 53.94
N PRO A 92 -33.63 -3.58 55.22
CA PRO A 92 -33.39 -4.62 56.20
C PRO A 92 -34.73 -5.23 56.62
N THR A 93 -34.82 -6.57 56.64
CA THR A 93 -36.04 -7.28 57.11
C THR A 93 -35.76 -7.97 58.42
N LEU A 94 -36.35 -7.45 59.49
CA LEU A 94 -36.25 -8.02 60.82
C LEU A 94 -37.34 -9.08 61.05
N SER A 95 -36.96 -10.31 61.35
CA SER A 95 -37.89 -11.40 61.71
C SER A 95 -38.26 -11.40 63.16
N ALA A 96 -37.46 -10.79 64.00
CA ALA A 96 -37.74 -10.64 65.49
C ALA A 96 -37.14 -9.32 66.02
N LYS A 97 -37.77 -8.70 66.94
CA LYS A 97 -37.28 -7.48 67.64
C LYS A 97 -36.47 -7.77 68.92
N SER A 98 -36.28 -9.03 69.29
CA SER A 98 -35.46 -9.47 70.39
C SER A 98 -34.56 -10.63 69.98
N VAL A 99 -33.36 -10.69 70.55
CA VAL A 99 -32.39 -11.76 70.30
C VAL A 99 -32.01 -12.38 71.66
N GLN A 100 -32.13 -13.69 71.72
CA GLN A 100 -31.77 -14.45 72.87
C GLN A 100 -30.28 -14.81 72.87
N PRO A 101 -29.65 -14.97 74.03
CA PRO A 101 -28.26 -15.40 74.12
C PRO A 101 -28.02 -16.69 73.39
N LYS A 102 -26.94 -16.75 72.61
CA LYS A 102 -26.52 -17.91 71.80
C LYS A 102 -27.47 -18.29 70.66
N GLN A 103 -28.53 -17.52 70.41
CA GLN A 103 -29.39 -17.71 69.23
C GLN A 103 -29.12 -16.58 68.21
N PRO A 104 -28.38 -16.85 67.14
CA PRO A 104 -28.08 -15.81 66.13
C PRO A 104 -29.36 -15.45 65.36
N LEU A 105 -29.62 -14.14 65.24
CA LEU A 105 -30.67 -13.60 64.40
C LEU A 105 -30.10 -13.25 63.01
N THR A 106 -30.61 -13.88 61.99
CA THR A 106 -30.25 -13.55 60.60
C THR A 106 -31.16 -12.44 60.09
N VAL A 107 -30.57 -11.33 59.69
CA VAL A 107 -31.26 -10.19 59.11
C VAL A 107 -30.90 -10.08 57.65
N PRO A 108 -31.80 -10.44 56.71
CA PRO A 108 -31.60 -10.19 55.34
C PRO A 108 -31.70 -8.67 55.00
N VAL A 109 -30.70 -8.12 54.38
CA VAL A 109 -30.67 -6.73 53.92
C VAL A 109 -30.76 -6.78 52.39
N GLU A 110 -31.81 -6.23 51.84
CA GLU A 110 -32.03 -6.11 50.41
C GLU A 110 -31.60 -4.72 49.91
N PHE A 111 -30.85 -4.70 48.80
CA PHE A 111 -30.39 -3.48 48.17
C PHE A 111 -31.09 -3.33 46.82
N ASP A 112 -31.90 -2.29 46.65
CA ASP A 112 -32.48 -1.90 45.37
C ASP A 112 -31.51 -0.98 44.64
N LEU A 113 -30.86 -1.52 43.58
CA LEU A 113 -29.78 -0.86 42.88
C LEU A 113 -30.23 -0.38 41.47
N ASN A 114 -31.51 -0.18 41.28
CA ASN A 114 -32.05 0.34 40.02
C ASN A 114 -31.67 1.81 39.87
N GLN A 115 -31.17 2.16 38.65
CA GLN A 115 -30.81 3.54 38.26
C GLN A 115 -29.64 4.20 39.05
N ILE A 116 -28.90 3.43 39.82
CA ILE A 116 -27.71 3.94 40.53
C ILE A 116 -26.52 3.93 39.54
N ARG A 117 -25.75 5.03 39.54
CA ARG A 117 -24.54 5.13 38.70
C ARG A 117 -23.45 4.19 39.19
N SER A 118 -22.56 3.78 38.27
CA SER A 118 -21.36 3.02 38.66
C SER A 118 -20.43 3.82 39.54
N GLY A 119 -19.76 3.12 40.45
CA GLY A 119 -18.88 3.72 41.46
C GLY A 119 -18.79 2.93 42.74
N GLU A 120 -17.98 3.42 43.65
CA GLU A 120 -17.90 2.93 45.05
C GLU A 120 -18.70 3.86 45.96
N TYR A 121 -19.61 3.28 46.68
CA TYR A 121 -20.44 3.96 47.64
C TYR A 121 -20.12 3.40 49.04
N SER A 122 -19.96 4.27 50.02
CA SER A 122 -19.65 3.90 51.39
C SER A 122 -20.61 4.59 52.34
N GLY A 123 -20.96 3.88 53.40
CA GLY A 123 -21.83 4.38 54.45
C GLY A 123 -21.92 3.36 55.58
N GLN A 124 -22.94 3.46 56.42
CA GLN A 124 -23.10 2.63 57.63
C GLN A 124 -24.53 2.18 57.77
N LEU A 125 -24.68 1.01 58.36
CA LEU A 125 -25.91 0.48 58.89
C LEU A 125 -25.82 0.57 60.49
N LEU A 126 -26.76 1.21 61.13
CA LEU A 126 -26.81 1.27 62.55
C LEU A 126 -27.76 0.19 63.09
N VAL A 127 -27.26 -0.63 63.95
CA VAL A 127 -28.02 -1.63 64.69
C VAL A 127 -28.21 -1.09 66.13
N VAL A 128 -29.43 -0.65 66.43
CA VAL A 128 -29.79 -0.03 67.70
C VAL A 128 -30.57 -1.03 68.55
N TYR A 129 -30.26 -1.12 69.82
CA TYR A 129 -30.95 -1.96 70.84
C TYR A 129 -30.97 -1.25 72.22
N ASP A 130 -31.73 -1.74 73.16
CA ASP A 130 -32.01 -1.03 74.39
C ASP A 130 -30.79 -0.49 75.16
N ASN A 131 -29.65 -1.14 75.04
CA ASN A 131 -28.48 -0.80 75.87
C ASN A 131 -27.28 -0.33 74.99
N GLY A 132 -27.49 -0.01 73.69
CA GLY A 132 -26.41 0.47 72.86
C GLY A 132 -26.71 0.49 71.40
N GLU A 133 -25.68 0.87 70.60
CA GLU A 133 -25.71 0.88 69.16
C GLU A 133 -24.44 0.30 68.63
N LEU A 134 -24.53 -0.35 67.47
CA LEU A 134 -23.39 -0.85 66.70
C LEU A 134 -23.49 -0.40 65.25
N SER A 135 -22.42 0.10 64.72
CA SER A 135 -22.35 0.47 63.32
C SER A 135 -21.64 -0.63 62.47
N THR A 136 -22.23 -0.97 61.36
CA THR A 136 -21.61 -1.86 60.37
C THR A 136 -21.33 -1.05 59.10
N PRO A 137 -20.05 -0.91 58.63
CA PRO A 137 -19.75 -0.26 57.43
C PRO A 137 -20.30 -1.05 56.23
N VAL A 138 -20.90 -0.32 55.28
CA VAL A 138 -21.42 -0.86 54.03
C VAL A 138 -20.59 -0.28 52.89
N ILE A 139 -19.97 -1.16 52.09
CA ILE A 139 -19.24 -0.80 50.91
C ILE A 139 -19.96 -1.41 49.70
N MET A 140 -20.40 -0.57 48.79
CA MET A 140 -21.10 -1.01 47.59
C MET A 140 -20.31 -0.60 46.37
N ARG A 141 -19.96 -1.59 45.51
CA ARG A 141 -19.23 -1.41 44.27
C ARG A 141 -20.12 -1.77 43.11
N LEU A 142 -20.41 -0.78 42.28
CA LEU A 142 -21.22 -0.93 41.08
C LEU A 142 -20.38 -0.67 39.88
N LYS A 143 -20.44 -1.57 38.89
CA LYS A 143 -19.82 -1.38 37.59
C LYS A 143 -20.87 -1.30 36.47
N ASP A 144 -20.51 -0.65 35.39
CA ASP A 144 -21.38 -0.54 34.21
C ASP A 144 -21.72 -1.92 33.63
N HIS A 145 -22.83 -1.99 32.90
CA HIS A 145 -23.22 -3.21 32.23
C HIS A 145 -22.22 -3.56 31.13
N TRP A 146 -21.84 -4.83 31.00
CA TRP A 146 -20.79 -5.33 30.10
C TRP A 146 -20.98 -4.96 28.64
N PHE A 147 -22.21 -4.72 28.16
CA PHE A 147 -22.54 -4.45 26.77
C PHE A 147 -21.90 -3.15 26.27
N PHE A 148 -21.99 -2.05 27.01
CA PHE A 148 -21.41 -0.76 26.58
C PHE A 148 -19.87 -0.77 26.53
N PRO A 149 -19.16 -1.27 27.55
CA PRO A 149 -17.72 -1.45 27.50
C PRO A 149 -17.27 -2.32 26.33
N LEU A 150 -17.97 -3.42 26.05
CA LEU A 150 -17.68 -4.29 24.92
C LEU A 150 -17.88 -3.57 23.58
N LEU A 151 -18.95 -2.79 23.44
CA LEU A 151 -19.23 -2.04 22.22
C LEU A 151 -18.13 -1.01 21.97
N VAL A 152 -17.68 -0.27 22.98
CA VAL A 152 -16.60 0.71 22.87
C VAL A 152 -15.28 0.05 22.52
N LEU A 153 -14.97 -1.11 23.11
CA LEU A 153 -13.79 -1.89 22.77
C LEU A 153 -13.81 -2.31 21.29
N LEU A 154 -14.95 -2.85 20.82
CA LEU A 154 -15.12 -3.25 19.42
C LEU A 154 -15.03 -2.06 18.46
N LEU A 155 -15.54 -0.89 18.87
CA LEU A 155 -15.37 0.34 18.09
C LEU A 155 -13.89 0.72 17.96
N GLY A 156 -13.13 0.64 19.06
CA GLY A 156 -11.67 0.87 19.04
C GLY A 156 -10.96 -0.07 18.04
N VAL A 157 -11.28 -1.35 18.08
CA VAL A 157 -10.75 -2.36 17.15
C VAL A 157 -11.14 -2.02 15.72
N ALA A 158 -12.41 -1.69 15.45
CA ALA A 158 -12.87 -1.33 14.10
C ALA A 158 -12.15 -0.11 13.53
N LEU A 159 -11.91 0.91 14.35
CA LEU A 159 -11.11 2.09 13.98
C LEU A 159 -9.66 1.70 13.68
N GLY A 160 -9.05 0.84 14.50
CA GLY A 160 -7.69 0.32 14.29
C GLY A 160 -7.57 -0.40 12.95
N ILE A 161 -8.51 -1.29 12.65
CA ILE A 161 -8.61 -2.01 11.38
C ILE A 161 -8.72 -1.03 10.21
N GLY A 162 -9.61 -0.04 10.32
CA GLY A 162 -9.83 0.95 9.27
C GLY A 162 -8.55 1.73 8.93
N VAL A 163 -7.84 2.22 9.95
CA VAL A 163 -6.58 2.96 9.78
C VAL A 163 -5.48 2.07 9.21
N THR A 164 -5.32 0.84 9.72
CA THR A 164 -4.29 -0.08 9.25
C THR A 164 -4.55 -0.51 7.79
N SER A 165 -5.79 -0.82 7.45
CA SER A 165 -6.17 -1.17 6.08
C SER A 165 -5.97 -0.01 5.10
N TYR A 166 -6.32 1.21 5.49
CA TYR A 166 -6.05 2.38 4.65
C TYR A 166 -4.55 2.61 4.48
N ARG A 167 -3.75 2.47 5.54
CA ARG A 167 -2.30 2.66 5.49
C ARG A 167 -1.61 1.59 4.62
N SER A 168 -2.09 0.35 4.65
CA SER A 168 -1.49 -0.75 3.87
C SER A 168 -1.88 -0.74 2.39
N ASP A 169 -3.14 -0.50 2.08
CA ASP A 169 -3.69 -0.62 0.74
C ASP A 169 -4.12 0.72 0.13
N GLY A 170 -4.81 1.56 0.90
CA GLY A 170 -5.39 2.81 0.42
C GLY A 170 -4.34 3.87 0.10
N MET A 171 -3.46 4.16 1.05
CA MET A 171 -2.46 5.21 0.91
C MET A 171 -1.48 4.97 -0.24
N PRO A 172 -0.87 3.77 -0.41
CA PRO A 172 0.00 3.50 -1.56
C PRO A 172 -0.73 3.62 -2.91
N ARG A 173 -1.98 3.16 -2.96
CA ARG A 173 -2.83 3.30 -4.14
C ARG A 173 -3.07 4.76 -4.50
N ASP A 174 -3.49 5.55 -3.52
CA ASP A 174 -3.85 6.96 -3.75
C ASP A 174 -2.63 7.79 -4.16
N GLU A 175 -1.44 7.54 -3.58
CA GLU A 175 -0.18 8.15 -4.01
C GLU A 175 0.11 7.90 -5.48
N ILE A 176 -0.01 6.64 -5.93
CA ILE A 176 0.22 6.25 -7.32
C ILE A 176 -0.81 6.92 -8.24
N VAL A 177 -2.09 6.90 -7.87
CA VAL A 177 -3.18 7.51 -8.66
C VAL A 177 -2.95 9.02 -8.84
N VAL A 178 -2.51 9.72 -7.78
CA VAL A 178 -2.19 11.15 -7.86
C VAL A 178 -1.02 11.41 -8.81
N GLN A 179 0.04 10.59 -8.76
CA GLN A 179 1.18 10.72 -9.66
C GLN A 179 0.78 10.47 -11.12
N VAL A 180 0.02 9.41 -11.39
CA VAL A 180 -0.53 9.10 -12.72
C VAL A 180 -1.40 10.25 -13.24
N GLY A 181 -2.30 10.77 -12.40
CA GLY A 181 -3.16 11.90 -12.74
C GLY A 181 -2.35 13.14 -13.13
N ARG A 182 -1.28 13.44 -12.39
CA ARG A 182 -0.37 14.55 -12.69
C ARG A 182 0.32 14.38 -14.04
N ILE A 183 0.88 13.19 -14.31
CA ILE A 183 1.55 12.90 -15.60
C ILE A 183 0.52 13.05 -16.74
N ARG A 184 -0.67 12.47 -16.65
CA ARG A 184 -1.71 12.56 -17.68
C ARG A 184 -2.13 14.01 -17.96
N THR A 185 -2.36 14.79 -16.91
CA THR A 185 -2.74 16.21 -17.06
C THR A 185 -1.63 17.00 -17.75
N GLN A 186 -0.37 16.77 -17.39
CA GLN A 186 0.77 17.44 -18.00
C GLN A 186 0.96 17.03 -19.45
N MET A 187 0.79 15.75 -19.79
CA MET A 187 0.84 15.26 -21.18
C MET A 187 -0.26 15.86 -22.05
N GLN A 188 -1.49 15.96 -21.52
CA GLN A 188 -2.62 16.55 -22.24
C GLN A 188 -2.45 18.06 -22.51
N ALA A 189 -1.76 18.74 -21.60
CA ALA A 189 -1.46 20.17 -21.76
C ALA A 189 -0.30 20.44 -22.74
N ASP A 190 0.47 19.43 -23.11
CA ASP A 190 1.61 19.56 -24.04
C ASP A 190 1.21 19.18 -25.46
N SER A 191 0.89 20.18 -26.27
CA SER A 191 0.50 20.01 -27.67
C SER A 191 1.64 19.57 -28.61
N GLU A 192 2.88 19.71 -28.17
CA GLU A 192 4.08 19.35 -28.95
C GLU A 192 4.54 17.91 -28.68
N LEU A 193 3.92 17.23 -27.69
CA LEU A 193 4.30 15.88 -27.31
C LEU A 193 4.12 14.91 -28.49
N VAL A 194 5.24 14.39 -28.97
CA VAL A 194 5.27 13.49 -30.13
C VAL A 194 4.72 12.11 -29.76
N GLN A 195 4.03 11.49 -30.70
CA GLN A 195 3.33 10.21 -30.54
C GLN A 195 4.23 9.06 -30.00
N SER A 196 5.53 9.02 -30.35
CA SER A 196 6.46 7.99 -29.83
C SER A 196 6.66 8.09 -28.32
N PHE A 197 6.83 9.30 -27.78
CA PHE A 197 6.93 9.55 -26.35
C PHE A 197 5.59 9.33 -25.65
N GLN A 198 4.50 9.86 -26.22
CA GLN A 198 3.15 9.67 -25.71
C GLN A 198 2.79 8.18 -25.61
N GLY A 199 3.05 7.39 -26.66
CA GLY A 199 2.76 5.96 -26.67
C GLY A 199 3.57 5.18 -25.65
N LYS A 200 4.86 5.52 -25.45
CA LYS A 200 5.71 4.85 -24.47
C LYS A 200 5.26 5.15 -23.03
N ILE A 201 4.98 6.43 -22.73
CA ILE A 201 4.47 6.83 -21.42
C ILE A 201 3.09 6.18 -21.16
N ALA A 202 2.20 6.20 -22.15
CA ALA A 202 0.89 5.56 -22.04
C ALA A 202 1.00 4.06 -21.78
N GLY A 203 1.96 3.36 -22.42
CA GLY A 203 2.26 1.95 -22.13
C GLY A 203 2.58 1.71 -20.66
N HIS A 204 3.50 2.48 -20.08
CA HIS A 204 3.81 2.35 -18.65
C HIS A 204 2.62 2.72 -17.75
N LEU A 205 1.77 3.68 -18.14
CA LEU A 205 0.56 3.99 -17.39
C LEU A 205 -0.48 2.87 -17.43
N ILE A 206 -0.55 2.09 -18.51
CA ILE A 206 -1.37 0.87 -18.59
C ILE A 206 -0.80 -0.22 -17.66
N ASP A 207 0.53 -0.37 -17.62
CA ASP A 207 1.19 -1.29 -16.68
C ASP A 207 0.87 -0.92 -15.23
N VAL A 208 0.83 0.38 -14.91
CA VAL A 208 0.39 0.87 -13.59
C VAL A 208 -1.04 0.43 -13.28
N GLU A 209 -1.99 0.61 -14.21
CA GLU A 209 -3.39 0.21 -13.99
C GLU A 209 -3.52 -1.29 -13.74
N THR A 210 -2.78 -2.11 -14.49
CA THR A 210 -2.77 -3.56 -14.36
C THR A 210 -2.19 -4.00 -13.01
N THR A 211 -1.09 -3.40 -12.59
CA THR A 211 -0.42 -3.71 -11.32
C THR A 211 -1.21 -3.20 -10.12
N LEU A 212 -1.87 -2.03 -10.24
CA LEU A 212 -2.81 -1.51 -9.23
C LEU A 212 -4.01 -2.46 -9.03
N ALA A 213 -4.59 -2.96 -10.12
CA ALA A 213 -5.71 -3.92 -10.06
C ALA A 213 -5.30 -5.22 -9.36
N SER A 214 -4.02 -5.60 -9.46
CA SER A 214 -3.43 -6.79 -8.85
C SER A 214 -2.85 -6.53 -7.44
N LYS A 215 -2.98 -5.31 -6.89
CA LYS A 215 -2.42 -4.87 -5.60
C LYS A 215 -0.90 -5.02 -5.49
N ARG A 216 -0.19 -4.95 -6.61
CA ARG A 216 1.28 -5.01 -6.67
C ARG A 216 1.88 -3.61 -6.62
N TRP A 217 1.88 -3.01 -5.42
CA TRP A 217 2.21 -1.59 -5.21
C TRP A 217 3.62 -1.21 -5.64
N ASP A 218 4.61 -2.08 -5.39
CA ASP A 218 6.01 -1.80 -5.71
C ASP A 218 6.24 -1.80 -7.23
N GLU A 219 5.62 -2.74 -7.96
CA GLU A 219 5.66 -2.76 -9.42
C GLU A 219 4.93 -1.55 -10.02
N ALA A 220 3.78 -1.17 -9.45
CA ALA A 220 3.05 0.02 -9.86
C ALA A 220 3.90 1.30 -9.67
N ARG A 221 4.57 1.46 -8.53
CA ARG A 221 5.51 2.58 -8.29
C ARG A 221 6.66 2.59 -9.30
N GLN A 222 7.22 1.42 -9.61
CA GLN A 222 8.27 1.30 -10.60
C GLN A 222 7.79 1.74 -11.99
N ALA A 223 6.62 1.30 -12.42
CA ALA A 223 6.04 1.69 -13.70
C ALA A 223 5.75 3.21 -13.76
N VAL A 224 5.22 3.81 -12.68
CA VAL A 224 5.05 5.28 -12.59
C VAL A 224 6.39 6.00 -12.69
N THR A 225 7.42 5.50 -12.01
CA THR A 225 8.77 6.10 -12.05
C THR A 225 9.35 6.05 -13.46
N GLN A 226 9.14 4.95 -14.19
CA GLN A 226 9.55 4.82 -15.60
C GLN A 226 8.81 5.83 -16.47
N ALA A 227 7.48 5.93 -16.34
CA ALA A 227 6.69 6.92 -17.05
C ALA A 227 7.16 8.36 -16.76
N GLN A 228 7.41 8.67 -15.48
CA GLN A 228 7.91 9.98 -15.04
C GLN A 228 9.30 10.28 -15.62
N THR A 229 10.20 9.31 -15.64
CA THR A 229 11.54 9.46 -16.22
C THR A 229 11.50 9.82 -17.69
N ILE A 230 10.62 9.16 -18.46
CA ILE A 230 10.45 9.46 -19.90
C ILE A 230 9.84 10.85 -20.07
N TRP A 231 8.85 11.20 -19.25
CA TRP A 231 8.22 12.52 -19.27
C TRP A 231 9.20 13.64 -18.94
N ASP A 232 10.03 13.47 -17.90
CA ASP A 232 11.03 14.46 -17.49
C ASP A 232 12.14 14.61 -18.54
N LYS A 233 12.55 13.50 -19.19
CA LYS A 233 13.47 13.51 -20.33
C LYS A 233 12.92 14.36 -21.48
N TRP A 234 11.65 14.15 -21.86
CA TRP A 234 10.97 14.93 -22.87
C TRP A 234 10.96 16.42 -22.50
N ARG A 235 10.52 16.75 -21.30
CA ARG A 235 10.41 18.15 -20.86
C ARG A 235 11.75 18.89 -20.80
N LYS A 236 12.79 18.18 -20.35
CA LYS A 236 14.13 18.77 -20.17
C LYS A 236 14.78 19.19 -21.49
N GLU A 237 14.59 18.40 -22.53
CA GLU A 237 15.26 18.59 -23.82
C GLU A 237 14.23 18.66 -24.96
N ARG A 238 13.05 19.25 -24.70
CA ARG A 238 11.91 19.27 -25.65
C ARG A 238 12.30 19.78 -27.04
N GLU A 239 12.92 20.94 -27.11
CA GLU A 239 13.29 21.61 -28.37
C GLU A 239 14.23 20.73 -29.19
N ASP A 240 15.21 20.11 -28.55
CA ASP A 240 16.14 19.20 -29.19
C ASP A 240 15.44 17.93 -29.72
N TRP A 241 14.51 17.34 -28.92
CA TRP A 241 13.74 16.18 -29.36
C TRP A 241 12.86 16.50 -30.56
N VAL A 242 12.15 17.63 -30.54
CA VAL A 242 11.31 18.07 -31.67
C VAL A 242 12.18 18.30 -32.90
N ALA A 243 13.31 18.98 -32.78
CA ALA A 243 14.22 19.23 -33.90
C ALA A 243 14.75 17.90 -34.51
N LEU A 244 15.18 16.95 -33.67
CA LEU A 244 15.68 15.66 -34.12
C LEU A 244 14.62 14.77 -34.76
N LEU A 245 13.38 14.81 -34.26
CA LEU A 245 12.26 14.06 -34.84
C LEU A 245 11.79 14.67 -36.15
N ASN A 246 11.86 16.00 -36.30
CA ASN A 246 11.65 16.66 -37.60
C ASN A 246 12.74 16.28 -38.58
N TYR A 247 14.01 16.30 -38.16
CA TYR A 247 15.14 15.86 -38.96
C TYR A 247 15.01 14.38 -39.42
N LEU A 248 14.55 13.51 -38.53
CA LEU A 248 14.23 12.12 -38.88
C LEU A 248 13.14 12.06 -39.96
N SER A 249 12.12 12.92 -39.90
CA SER A 249 11.10 13.01 -40.97
C SER A 249 11.70 13.43 -42.31
N GLU A 250 12.65 14.39 -42.33
CA GLU A 250 13.38 14.81 -43.54
C GLU A 250 14.21 13.65 -44.12
N LEU A 251 14.82 12.80 -43.26
CA LEU A 251 15.52 11.60 -43.73
C LEU A 251 14.55 10.60 -44.36
N PHE A 252 13.35 10.41 -43.85
CA PHE A 252 12.32 9.61 -44.51
C PHE A 252 11.94 10.17 -45.89
N ASP A 253 11.75 11.47 -45.96
CA ASP A 253 11.41 12.12 -47.22
C ASP A 253 12.55 11.98 -48.26
N SER A 254 13.80 12.00 -47.80
CA SER A 254 14.97 11.79 -48.66
C SER A 254 15.06 10.36 -49.21
N LEU A 255 14.45 9.36 -48.53
CA LEU A 255 14.35 7.99 -49.01
C LEU A 255 13.25 7.79 -50.07
N LYS A 256 12.20 8.63 -50.05
CA LYS A 256 11.09 8.54 -51.01
C LYS A 256 11.55 8.78 -52.46
N SER A 257 12.66 9.50 -52.63
CA SER A 257 13.25 9.77 -53.96
C SER A 257 14.11 8.61 -54.50
N LEU A 258 14.29 7.54 -53.71
CA LEU A 258 15.10 6.38 -54.06
C LEU A 258 14.20 5.18 -54.39
N ASP A 259 14.79 4.17 -55.05
CA ASP A 259 14.07 2.93 -55.35
C ASP A 259 13.67 2.23 -54.05
N GLY A 260 12.36 2.24 -53.77
CA GLY A 260 11.80 1.70 -52.54
C GLY A 260 11.92 0.19 -52.40
N ASP A 261 12.14 -0.53 -53.48
CA ASP A 261 12.22 -1.99 -53.51
C ASP A 261 13.66 -2.50 -53.31
N ALA A 262 14.66 -1.62 -53.42
CA ALA A 262 16.05 -1.98 -53.17
C ALA A 262 16.25 -2.44 -51.70
N PRO A 263 16.83 -3.64 -51.45
CA PRO A 263 17.08 -4.15 -50.11
C PRO A 263 17.85 -3.18 -49.20
N TYR A 264 18.82 -2.44 -49.78
CA TYR A 264 19.56 -1.41 -49.04
C TYR A 264 18.62 -0.32 -48.50
N VAL A 265 17.73 0.20 -49.35
CA VAL A 265 16.79 1.27 -49.00
C VAL A 265 15.77 0.78 -47.94
N GLN A 266 15.28 -0.47 -48.08
CA GLN A 266 14.40 -1.09 -47.08
C GLN A 266 15.11 -1.28 -45.76
N GLY A 267 16.39 -1.66 -45.77
CA GLY A 267 17.21 -1.76 -44.54
C GLY A 267 17.33 -0.43 -43.82
N VAL A 268 17.64 0.66 -44.52
CA VAL A 268 17.71 2.00 -43.92
C VAL A 268 16.34 2.47 -43.43
N ARG A 269 15.27 2.22 -44.18
CA ARG A 269 13.89 2.55 -43.78
C ARG A 269 13.53 1.86 -42.47
N SER A 270 13.80 0.57 -42.34
CA SER A 270 13.56 -0.20 -41.12
C SER A 270 14.35 0.35 -39.92
N GLN A 271 15.61 0.77 -40.14
CA GLN A 271 16.42 1.40 -39.10
C GLN A 271 15.86 2.76 -38.67
N LEU A 272 15.39 3.61 -39.61
CA LEU A 272 14.73 4.87 -39.30
C LEU A 272 13.41 4.66 -38.50
N GLU A 273 12.61 3.68 -38.89
CA GLU A 273 11.39 3.33 -38.16
C GLU A 273 11.69 2.85 -36.74
N ASN A 274 12.75 2.04 -36.58
CA ASN A 274 13.23 1.62 -35.27
C ASN A 274 13.72 2.81 -34.45
N ALA A 275 14.54 3.69 -35.04
CA ALA A 275 15.00 4.89 -34.35
C ALA A 275 13.83 5.77 -33.88
N LYS A 276 12.78 5.94 -34.72
CA LYS A 276 11.56 6.67 -34.36
C LYS A 276 10.85 6.05 -33.19
N ARG A 277 10.68 4.72 -33.16
CA ARG A 277 9.99 3.99 -32.09
C ARG A 277 10.79 3.99 -30.78
N GLN A 278 12.12 3.86 -30.89
CA GLN A 278 13.03 3.75 -29.75
C GLN A 278 13.57 5.11 -29.27
N ALA A 279 13.19 6.22 -29.89
CA ALA A 279 13.60 7.56 -29.44
C ALA A 279 13.36 7.79 -27.92
N PRO A 280 12.22 7.42 -27.32
CA PRO A 280 12.01 7.56 -25.90
C PRO A 280 12.95 6.73 -25.02
N ASP A 281 13.48 5.62 -25.55
CA ASP A 281 14.37 4.71 -24.82
C ASP A 281 15.84 5.16 -24.88
N ARG A 282 16.18 6.09 -25.78
CA ARG A 282 17.54 6.64 -25.86
C ARG A 282 17.88 7.44 -24.62
N GLU A 283 19.13 7.37 -24.19
CA GLU A 283 19.59 8.01 -22.96
C GLU A 283 19.42 9.53 -22.99
N ASN A 284 19.80 10.15 -24.12
CA ASN A 284 19.73 11.59 -24.34
C ASN A 284 19.63 11.92 -25.85
N THR A 285 19.37 13.20 -26.16
CA THR A 285 19.30 13.72 -27.53
C THR A 285 20.60 13.58 -28.29
N GLN A 286 21.77 13.61 -27.64
CA GLN A 286 23.07 13.49 -28.28
C GLN A 286 23.28 12.11 -28.92
N LYS A 287 22.98 11.01 -28.18
CA LYS A 287 23.05 9.65 -28.72
C LYS A 287 22.08 9.44 -29.88
N PHE A 288 20.89 10.02 -29.78
CA PHE A 288 19.93 9.96 -30.87
C PHE A 288 20.40 10.73 -32.11
N ARG A 289 21.03 11.90 -31.93
CA ARG A 289 21.64 12.68 -33.01
C ARG A 289 22.76 11.89 -33.73
N GLU A 290 23.61 11.20 -32.98
CA GLU A 290 24.68 10.36 -33.55
C GLU A 290 24.09 9.21 -34.41
N GLU A 291 23.03 8.58 -33.90
CA GLU A 291 22.31 7.52 -34.66
C GLU A 291 21.73 8.07 -35.97
N LEU A 292 21.06 9.22 -35.92
CA LEU A 292 20.49 9.84 -37.10
C LEU A 292 21.58 10.29 -38.10
N ASN A 293 22.74 10.78 -37.64
CA ASN A 293 23.86 11.11 -38.50
C ASN A 293 24.42 9.88 -39.20
N ASN A 294 24.50 8.74 -38.54
CA ASN A 294 24.92 7.48 -39.15
C ASN A 294 23.94 7.06 -40.24
N LEU A 295 22.62 7.15 -39.99
CA LEU A 295 21.60 6.85 -40.99
C LEU A 295 21.65 7.81 -42.18
N ARG A 296 21.87 9.09 -41.95
CA ARG A 296 22.11 10.08 -43.00
C ARG A 296 23.30 9.69 -43.86
N GLN A 297 24.41 9.26 -43.26
CA GLN A 297 25.59 8.81 -44.02
C GLN A 297 25.28 7.61 -44.92
N GLN A 298 24.48 6.64 -44.39
CA GLN A 298 24.05 5.50 -45.20
C GLN A 298 23.20 5.95 -46.39
N ILE A 299 22.26 6.85 -46.22
CA ILE A 299 21.45 7.43 -47.31
C ILE A 299 22.34 8.13 -48.33
N THR A 300 23.29 8.92 -47.86
CA THR A 300 24.22 9.66 -48.71
C THR A 300 25.09 8.72 -49.54
N ARG A 301 25.61 7.63 -48.94
CA ARG A 301 26.38 6.61 -49.64
C ARG A 301 25.57 5.99 -50.77
N TYR A 302 24.34 5.58 -50.54
CA TYR A 302 23.48 5.00 -51.56
C TYR A 302 23.21 5.99 -52.71
N LYS A 303 22.91 7.26 -52.38
CA LYS A 303 22.75 8.32 -53.40
C LYS A 303 24.02 8.53 -54.22
N GLN A 304 25.19 8.49 -53.59
CA GLN A 304 26.47 8.55 -54.32
C GLN A 304 26.68 7.33 -55.21
N GLY A 305 26.29 6.15 -54.73
CA GLY A 305 26.32 4.93 -55.53
C GLY A 305 25.43 5.02 -56.79
N GLN A 306 24.19 5.48 -56.60
CA GLN A 306 23.26 5.70 -57.73
C GLN A 306 23.80 6.73 -58.72
N ALA A 307 24.35 7.84 -58.24
CA ALA A 307 24.95 8.86 -59.12
C ALA A 307 26.12 8.29 -59.95
N LYS A 308 26.95 7.42 -59.39
CA LYS A 308 28.02 6.73 -60.12
C LYS A 308 27.47 5.72 -61.15
N LEU A 309 26.42 5.02 -60.82
CA LEU A 309 25.72 4.14 -61.80
C LEU A 309 25.10 4.94 -62.90
N ASP A 310 24.52 6.10 -62.66
CA ASP A 310 24.02 6.99 -63.72
C ASP A 310 25.12 7.50 -64.54
N GLN A 311 26.29 7.86 -64.00
CA GLN A 311 27.49 8.24 -64.73
C GLN A 311 27.96 7.08 -65.65
N PHE A 312 28.06 5.86 -65.12
CA PHE A 312 28.41 4.67 -65.88
C PHE A 312 27.43 4.44 -67.03
N ASN A 313 26.12 4.53 -66.78
CA ASN A 313 25.08 4.34 -67.81
C ASN A 313 25.14 5.41 -68.89
N ASN A 314 25.44 6.66 -68.52
CA ASN A 314 25.63 7.74 -69.49
C ASN A 314 26.83 7.46 -70.43
N LEU A 315 27.97 7.06 -69.83
CA LEU A 315 29.16 6.69 -70.65
C LEU A 315 28.91 5.43 -71.46
N ARG A 316 28.17 4.43 -70.92
CA ARG A 316 27.74 3.26 -71.72
C ARG A 316 26.92 3.66 -72.95
N ASN A 317 25.92 4.54 -72.72
CA ASN A 317 25.07 5.00 -73.83
C ASN A 317 25.90 5.74 -74.93
N GLU A 318 26.87 6.55 -74.48
CA GLU A 318 27.81 7.22 -75.43
C GLU A 318 28.68 6.20 -76.23
N LEU A 319 29.27 5.21 -75.54
CA LEU A 319 30.06 4.17 -76.16
C LEU A 319 29.22 3.27 -77.09
N THR A 320 27.97 2.99 -76.76
CA THR A 320 27.02 2.18 -77.52
C THR A 320 26.70 2.86 -78.85
N GLN A 321 26.64 4.20 -78.91
CA GLN A 321 26.50 4.93 -80.19
C GLN A 321 27.72 4.78 -81.05
N LEU A 322 28.90 4.62 -80.50
CA LEU A 322 30.15 4.45 -81.23
C LEU A 322 30.43 2.97 -81.56
N ALA A 323 30.02 2.05 -80.73
CA ALA A 323 30.28 0.61 -80.86
C ALA A 323 29.08 -0.25 -80.39
N PRO A 324 28.02 -0.41 -81.24
CA PRO A 324 26.78 -1.09 -80.85
C PRO A 324 26.96 -2.56 -80.36
N GLN A 325 28.02 -3.22 -80.83
CA GLN A 325 28.31 -4.63 -80.50
C GLN A 325 28.66 -4.84 -79.03
N LYS A 326 29.01 -3.80 -78.25
CA LYS A 326 29.38 -3.87 -76.84
C LYS A 326 28.20 -3.63 -75.88
N ASP A 327 27.03 -3.22 -76.43
CA ASP A 327 25.90 -2.82 -75.52
C ASP A 327 25.44 -3.95 -74.64
N GLU A 328 25.28 -5.17 -75.10
CA GLU A 328 24.78 -6.30 -74.29
C GLU A 328 25.72 -6.62 -73.10
N SER A 329 27.04 -6.59 -73.34
CA SER A 329 28.01 -6.85 -72.27
C SER A 329 28.02 -5.75 -71.20
N LEU A 330 27.94 -4.49 -71.60
CA LEU A 330 27.93 -3.34 -70.73
C LEU A 330 26.62 -3.24 -69.95
N ARG A 331 25.50 -3.65 -70.56
CA ARG A 331 24.20 -3.72 -69.92
C ARG A 331 24.22 -4.76 -68.75
N ARG A 332 24.83 -5.93 -68.98
CA ARG A 332 25.00 -6.94 -67.96
C ARG A 332 25.85 -6.44 -66.78
N ILE A 333 26.94 -5.71 -67.08
CA ILE A 333 27.79 -5.09 -66.03
C ILE A 333 27.00 -4.06 -65.27
N SER A 334 26.26 -3.17 -65.94
CA SER A 334 25.41 -2.18 -65.28
C SER A 334 24.39 -2.83 -64.35
N GLN A 335 23.68 -3.86 -64.85
CA GLN A 335 22.68 -4.60 -63.98
C GLN A 335 23.35 -5.32 -62.82
N GLY A 336 24.56 -5.88 -63.05
CA GLY A 336 25.32 -6.51 -61.97
C GLY A 336 25.73 -5.49 -60.88
N LEU A 337 26.24 -4.33 -61.26
CA LEU A 337 26.62 -3.27 -60.34
C LEU A 337 25.43 -2.68 -59.59
N GLN A 338 24.27 -2.53 -60.26
CA GLN A 338 23.04 -2.11 -59.62
C GLN A 338 22.58 -3.14 -58.57
N TYR A 339 22.54 -4.43 -58.96
CA TYR A 339 22.17 -5.51 -58.08
C TYR A 339 23.11 -5.61 -56.85
N GLU A 340 24.44 -5.47 -57.09
CA GLU A 340 25.40 -5.45 -55.98
C GLU A 340 25.17 -4.27 -55.05
N LEU A 341 24.93 -3.05 -55.56
CA LEU A 341 24.61 -1.87 -54.76
C LEU A 341 23.36 -2.06 -53.90
N ASP A 342 22.30 -2.59 -54.53
CA ASP A 342 21.01 -2.82 -53.88
C ASP A 342 21.07 -3.92 -52.80
N ALA A 343 21.96 -4.91 -53.01
CA ALA A 343 22.16 -6.03 -52.08
C ALA A 343 23.14 -5.71 -50.93
N LEU A 344 23.87 -4.59 -50.94
CA LEU A 344 24.77 -4.19 -49.88
C LEU A 344 24.02 -4.03 -48.57
N LEU A 345 24.65 -4.45 -47.47
CA LEU A 345 24.16 -4.11 -46.14
C LEU A 345 24.44 -2.62 -45.86
N SER A 346 23.41 -1.87 -45.52
CA SER A 346 23.50 -0.42 -45.30
C SER A 346 24.50 -0.03 -44.20
N SER A 347 24.76 -0.94 -43.23
CA SER A 347 25.75 -0.76 -42.17
C SER A 347 27.20 -1.08 -42.58
N ASP A 348 27.43 -1.76 -43.70
CA ASP A 348 28.76 -2.18 -44.12
C ASP A 348 29.44 -1.13 -45.00
N GLU A 349 30.21 -0.27 -44.35
CA GLU A 349 30.99 0.77 -45.05
C GLU A 349 32.11 0.21 -45.93
N ASN A 350 32.73 -0.89 -45.53
CA ASN A 350 33.86 -1.46 -46.27
C ASN A 350 33.36 -2.11 -47.57
N ALA A 351 32.27 -2.85 -47.53
CA ALA A 351 31.65 -3.41 -48.71
C ALA A 351 31.23 -2.31 -49.70
N PHE A 352 30.72 -1.18 -49.22
CA PHE A 352 30.42 -0.03 -50.08
C PHE A 352 31.69 0.57 -50.73
N LYS A 353 32.78 0.73 -49.99
CA LYS A 353 34.05 1.23 -50.52
C LYS A 353 34.63 0.29 -51.59
N GLU A 354 34.55 -1.02 -51.41
CA GLU A 354 34.96 -2.00 -52.38
C GLU A 354 34.10 -1.92 -53.65
N TRP A 355 32.78 -1.84 -53.50
CA TRP A 355 31.86 -1.63 -54.60
C TRP A 355 32.17 -0.31 -55.33
N GLN A 356 32.42 0.77 -54.61
CA GLN A 356 32.78 2.08 -55.17
C GLN A 356 34.06 2.00 -55.99
N LYS A 357 35.10 1.33 -55.49
CA LYS A 357 36.34 1.11 -56.25
C LYS A 357 36.10 0.32 -57.55
N LYS A 358 35.22 -0.68 -57.47
CA LYS A 358 34.86 -1.51 -58.64
C LYS A 358 34.19 -0.69 -59.75
N ILE A 359 33.19 0.15 -59.35
CA ILE A 359 32.51 0.99 -60.36
C ILE A 359 33.40 2.10 -60.87
N ASP A 360 34.29 2.69 -60.06
CA ASP A 360 35.25 3.70 -60.53
C ASP A 360 36.21 3.14 -61.56
N ASN A 361 36.73 1.92 -61.42
CA ASN A 361 37.54 1.24 -62.36
C ASN A 361 36.78 1.02 -63.70
N GLN A 362 35.49 0.62 -63.64
CA GLN A 362 34.65 0.40 -64.76
C GLN A 362 34.32 1.72 -65.49
N ILE A 363 34.15 2.81 -64.81
CA ILE A 363 33.97 4.15 -65.37
C ILE A 363 35.25 4.60 -66.14
N GLU A 364 36.42 4.38 -65.52
CA GLU A 364 37.72 4.72 -66.17
C GLU A 364 37.96 3.89 -67.41
N GLU A 365 37.66 2.59 -67.40
CA GLU A 365 37.73 1.72 -68.57
C GLU A 365 36.81 2.21 -69.69
N LEU A 366 35.59 2.63 -69.41
CA LEU A 366 34.65 3.18 -70.40
C LEU A 366 35.13 4.50 -70.95
N ASP A 367 35.61 5.42 -70.14
CA ASP A 367 36.12 6.72 -70.54
C ASP A 367 37.35 6.59 -71.48
N THR A 368 38.27 5.65 -71.15
CA THR A 368 39.38 5.33 -71.99
C THR A 368 38.95 4.68 -73.31
N ALA A 369 37.96 3.79 -73.29
CA ALA A 369 37.42 3.17 -74.52
C ALA A 369 36.73 4.21 -75.43
N ILE A 370 36.01 5.18 -74.91
CA ILE A 370 35.41 6.28 -75.67
C ILE A 370 36.46 7.15 -76.25
N LYS A 371 37.54 7.52 -75.59
CA LYS A 371 38.66 8.32 -76.08
C LYS A 371 39.39 7.64 -77.25
N HIS A 372 39.51 6.31 -77.23
CA HIS A 372 40.14 5.55 -78.29
C HIS A 372 39.26 5.35 -79.54
N GLN A 373 37.91 5.46 -79.43
CA GLN A 373 36.95 5.22 -80.51
C GLN A 373 36.33 6.49 -81.14
N ALA A 374 36.49 7.64 -80.48
CA ALA A 374 35.92 8.90 -80.97
C ALA A 374 36.83 9.58 -81.98
N PRO A 375 36.42 9.75 -83.22
CA PRO A 375 36.93 10.83 -84.09
C PRO A 375 36.39 12.13 -83.45
N ALA A 376 37.29 13.09 -83.28
CA ALA A 376 36.98 14.37 -82.70
C ALA A 376 35.77 15.04 -83.39
N GLN A 377 34.58 14.89 -82.85
CA GLN A 377 33.42 15.79 -82.92
C GLN A 377 32.14 15.12 -82.48
N THR A 378 31.47 15.79 -81.55
CA THR A 378 30.04 15.94 -81.27
C THR A 378 29.64 15.54 -79.90
N ARG A 379 29.56 16.54 -79.06
CA ARG A 379 28.73 16.53 -77.81
C ARG A 379 27.32 16.94 -78.17
N GLY A 380 26.34 16.23 -77.62
CA GLY A 380 24.95 16.69 -77.72
C GLY A 380 23.91 15.70 -77.27
N THR A 381 23.46 15.86 -76.03
CA THR A 381 22.08 15.89 -75.53
C THR A 381 21.12 14.71 -75.65
N LEU A 382 20.50 14.43 -74.55
CA LEU A 382 19.05 14.33 -74.20
C LEU A 382 18.37 12.96 -74.04
N ILE A 383 17.92 12.74 -72.75
CA ILE A 383 16.52 12.62 -72.26
C ILE A 383 15.77 11.30 -72.57
N THR A 384 15.19 10.60 -71.65
CA THR A 384 13.94 10.68 -70.86
C THR A 384 13.51 9.34 -70.29
N ALA A 385 12.76 9.47 -69.21
CA ALA A 385 12.09 8.49 -68.33
C ALA A 385 11.09 7.54 -69.03
N ARG A 386 10.80 6.42 -68.42
CA ARG A 386 9.45 5.85 -68.38
C ARG A 386 9.18 4.94 -67.25
N ASP A 387 8.00 5.15 -66.62
CA ASP A 387 7.36 4.42 -65.55
C ASP A 387 6.95 2.99 -65.93
N ALA A 388 6.94 2.09 -64.94
CA ALA A 388 6.02 0.94 -64.94
C ALA A 388 5.69 0.45 -63.51
N ASN A 389 4.42 0.55 -63.18
CA ASN A 389 3.77 0.00 -61.98
C ASN A 389 3.67 -1.54 -62.01
N TYR A 390 3.93 -2.19 -60.86
CA TYR A 390 3.35 -3.50 -60.57
C TYR A 390 2.93 -3.59 -59.10
N THR A 391 1.67 -3.95 -58.90
CA THR A 391 1.01 -4.28 -57.64
C THR A 391 1.02 -5.77 -57.37
N THR A 392 1.35 -6.20 -56.17
CA THR A 392 1.13 -7.56 -55.66
C THR A 392 0.20 -7.59 -54.48
N PRO A 393 -0.70 -8.62 -54.34
CA PRO A 393 -1.76 -8.63 -53.36
C PRO A 393 -1.32 -9.23 -51.99
N PRO A 394 -2.08 -8.96 -50.91
CA PRO A 394 -1.71 -9.30 -49.53
C PRO A 394 -2.07 -10.74 -49.14
N MET A 395 -1.23 -11.37 -48.31
CA MET A 395 -1.46 -12.67 -47.68
C MET A 395 -2.23 -12.55 -46.38
N LEU A 396 -3.20 -13.47 -46.17
CA LEU A 396 -3.97 -13.62 -44.97
C LEU A 396 -3.17 -14.34 -43.86
N PRO A 397 -3.38 -14.00 -42.58
CA PRO A 397 -2.77 -14.72 -41.45
C PRO A 397 -3.59 -15.94 -41.03
N ASN A 398 -2.88 -17.02 -40.63
CA ASN A 398 -3.44 -18.24 -40.08
C ASN A 398 -3.91 -18.09 -38.65
N PRO A 399 -5.00 -18.80 -38.24
CA PRO A 399 -5.50 -18.75 -36.87
C PRO A 399 -4.65 -19.59 -35.91
N VAL A 400 -4.44 -19.04 -34.71
CA VAL A 400 -3.75 -19.68 -33.58
C VAL A 400 -4.72 -20.63 -32.85
N PRO A 401 -4.33 -21.87 -32.48
CA PRO A 401 -5.21 -22.79 -31.78
C PRO A 401 -5.41 -22.38 -30.30
N GLU A 402 -6.67 -22.39 -29.89
CA GLU A 402 -7.15 -22.09 -28.56
C GLU A 402 -6.84 -23.25 -27.61
N VAL A 403 -5.97 -23.01 -26.61
CA VAL A 403 -5.66 -23.98 -25.55
C VAL A 403 -6.66 -23.81 -24.43
N THR A 404 -7.62 -24.72 -24.36
CA THR A 404 -8.58 -24.83 -23.24
C THR A 404 -7.86 -25.41 -22.01
N SER A 405 -7.40 -24.56 -21.11
CA SER A 405 -6.97 -24.96 -19.78
C SER A 405 -8.14 -24.84 -18.79
N ILE A 406 -8.55 -25.98 -18.21
CA ILE A 406 -9.50 -26.03 -17.09
C ILE A 406 -8.77 -25.53 -15.84
N GLN A 407 -8.81 -24.22 -15.60
CA GLN A 407 -8.39 -23.62 -14.33
C GLN A 407 -9.64 -23.28 -13.51
N PRO A 408 -9.63 -23.54 -12.18
CA PRO A 408 -10.71 -23.08 -11.31
C PRO A 408 -10.84 -21.56 -11.44
N SER A 409 -12.07 -21.08 -11.56
CA SER A 409 -12.33 -19.67 -11.85
C SER A 409 -11.61 -18.75 -10.85
N PRO A 410 -10.85 -17.76 -11.29
CA PRO A 410 -10.06 -16.89 -10.39
C PRO A 410 -10.91 -16.19 -9.32
N LYS A 411 -12.22 -16.05 -9.56
CA LYS A 411 -13.17 -15.48 -8.59
C LYS A 411 -13.44 -16.41 -7.37
N GLN A 412 -13.42 -17.74 -7.55
CA GLN A 412 -13.60 -18.67 -6.43
C GLN A 412 -12.35 -18.77 -5.56
N ALA A 413 -11.17 -18.84 -6.17
CA ALA A 413 -9.91 -18.85 -5.44
C ALA A 413 -9.71 -17.54 -4.64
N ALA A 414 -10.00 -16.39 -5.22
CA ALA A 414 -9.95 -15.10 -4.55
C ALA A 414 -10.93 -15.02 -3.36
N ARG A 415 -12.15 -15.57 -3.51
CA ARG A 415 -13.15 -15.60 -2.44
C ARG A 415 -12.72 -16.48 -1.27
N ASN A 416 -12.11 -17.64 -1.54
CA ASN A 416 -11.64 -18.55 -0.49
C ASN A 416 -10.46 -17.97 0.28
N ILE A 417 -9.52 -17.29 -0.39
CA ILE A 417 -8.40 -16.59 0.24
C ILE A 417 -8.93 -15.43 1.10
N TYR A 418 -9.89 -14.66 0.60
CA TYR A 418 -10.52 -13.57 1.35
C TYR A 418 -11.19 -14.08 2.63
N TRP A 419 -12.00 -15.15 2.55
CA TRP A 419 -12.66 -15.76 3.71
C TRP A 419 -11.69 -16.34 4.73
N PHE A 420 -10.63 -17.01 4.28
CA PHE A 420 -9.61 -17.56 5.18
C PHE A 420 -8.84 -16.45 5.92
N ASN A 421 -8.45 -15.42 5.21
CA ASN A 421 -7.79 -14.25 5.83
C ASN A 421 -8.72 -13.54 6.80
N TRP A 422 -10.00 -13.35 6.43
CA TRP A 422 -11.00 -12.72 7.29
C TRP A 422 -11.26 -13.53 8.57
N LEU A 423 -11.38 -14.85 8.47
CA LEU A 423 -11.58 -15.72 9.62
C LEU A 423 -10.38 -15.71 10.58
N GLY A 424 -9.18 -15.84 10.06
CA GLY A 424 -7.94 -15.74 10.86
C GLY A 424 -7.82 -14.38 11.54
N TYR A 425 -8.22 -13.32 10.85
CA TYR A 425 -8.29 -11.97 11.38
C TYR A 425 -9.31 -11.85 12.52
N ALA A 426 -10.53 -12.33 12.32
CA ALA A 426 -11.60 -12.27 13.32
C ALA A 426 -11.23 -13.02 14.61
N ILE A 427 -10.57 -14.19 14.50
CA ILE A 427 -10.07 -14.95 15.66
C ILE A 427 -9.01 -14.16 16.41
N ALA A 428 -8.00 -13.61 15.73
CA ALA A 428 -6.93 -12.85 16.37
C ALA A 428 -7.47 -11.60 17.09
N VAL A 429 -8.36 -10.86 16.43
CA VAL A 429 -9.03 -9.69 17.03
C VAL A 429 -9.90 -10.10 18.22
N GLY A 430 -10.67 -11.21 18.10
CA GLY A 430 -11.49 -11.73 19.18
C GLY A 430 -10.68 -12.09 20.41
N LEU A 431 -9.53 -12.73 20.25
CA LEU A 431 -8.63 -13.08 21.37
C LEU A 431 -8.03 -11.83 22.03
N LEU A 432 -7.55 -10.86 21.24
CA LEU A 432 -7.00 -9.62 21.78
C LEU A 432 -8.07 -8.76 22.48
N ALA A 433 -9.24 -8.64 21.86
CA ALA A 433 -10.38 -7.94 22.48
C ALA A 433 -10.84 -8.64 23.76
N GLY A 434 -10.91 -9.98 23.74
CA GLY A 434 -11.24 -10.77 24.94
C GLY A 434 -10.26 -10.59 26.08
N ALA A 435 -8.95 -10.58 25.79
CA ALA A 435 -7.91 -10.34 26.78
C ALA A 435 -8.01 -8.92 27.38
N GLY A 436 -8.16 -7.90 26.51
CA GLY A 436 -8.33 -6.51 26.96
C GLY A 436 -9.60 -6.30 27.78
N PHE A 437 -10.71 -6.88 27.37
CA PHE A 437 -11.96 -6.84 28.10
C PHE A 437 -11.84 -7.54 29.47
N GLY A 438 -11.19 -8.70 29.51
CA GLY A 438 -10.90 -9.41 30.73
C GLY A 438 -10.09 -8.56 31.72
N GLN A 439 -9.01 -7.94 31.24
CA GLN A 439 -8.09 -7.19 32.09
C GLN A 439 -8.65 -5.80 32.49
N LEU A 440 -9.32 -5.09 31.62
CA LEU A 440 -9.73 -3.71 31.84
C LEU A 440 -11.15 -3.61 32.42
N TYR A 441 -12.04 -4.55 32.11
CA TYR A 441 -13.42 -4.54 32.59
C TYR A 441 -13.68 -5.61 33.65
N ALA A 442 -13.33 -6.88 33.40
CA ALA A 442 -13.75 -7.96 34.30
C ALA A 442 -13.08 -7.87 35.66
N THR A 443 -11.80 -7.50 35.72
CA THR A 443 -11.04 -7.36 36.97
C THR A 443 -11.35 -6.08 37.74
N GLN A 444 -11.95 -5.07 37.12
CA GLN A 444 -12.28 -3.81 37.80
C GLN A 444 -13.70 -3.84 38.33
N PRO A 445 -13.86 -3.78 39.70
CA PRO A 445 -15.16 -3.83 40.34
C PRO A 445 -15.97 -2.55 40.21
N MET A 446 -15.37 -1.44 39.80
CA MET A 446 -15.95 -0.10 39.71
C MET A 446 -15.88 0.50 38.30
N PHE A 447 -15.76 -0.33 37.28
CA PHE A 447 -15.68 0.15 35.87
C PHE A 447 -16.88 1.05 35.55
N GLY A 448 -16.60 2.21 34.93
CA GLY A 448 -17.58 3.25 34.62
C GLY A 448 -17.69 4.34 35.72
N ALA A 449 -17.02 4.18 36.87
CA ALA A 449 -16.94 5.21 37.89
C ALA A 449 -16.29 6.49 37.32
N ASN A 450 -15.23 6.36 36.57
CA ASN A 450 -14.56 7.45 35.84
C ASN A 450 -14.89 7.37 34.34
N GLY A 451 -16.17 7.59 33.98
CA GLY A 451 -16.76 7.27 32.72
C GLY A 451 -15.86 7.53 31.49
N TRP A 452 -15.33 8.77 31.32
CA TRP A 452 -14.46 9.07 30.18
C TRP A 452 -13.13 8.31 30.22
N SER A 453 -12.48 8.20 31.36
CA SER A 453 -11.18 7.54 31.49
C SER A 453 -11.29 6.03 31.20
N ASP A 454 -12.28 5.38 31.83
CA ASP A 454 -12.47 3.94 31.72
C ASP A 454 -12.82 3.52 30.29
N TYR A 455 -13.75 4.24 29.67
CA TYR A 455 -14.15 3.99 28.26
C TYR A 455 -13.09 4.37 27.26
N PHE A 456 -12.36 5.49 27.50
CA PHE A 456 -11.25 5.88 26.60
C PHE A 456 -10.10 4.86 26.65
N THR A 457 -9.82 4.30 27.82
CA THR A 457 -8.82 3.24 27.99
C THR A 457 -9.19 1.99 27.22
N LEU A 458 -10.47 1.58 27.24
CA LEU A 458 -10.94 0.46 26.40
C LEU A 458 -10.87 0.76 24.92
N LEU A 459 -11.26 1.97 24.50
CA LEU A 459 -11.16 2.40 23.11
C LEU A 459 -9.70 2.39 22.63
N ALA A 460 -8.80 2.96 23.43
CA ALA A 460 -7.37 3.00 23.15
C ALA A 460 -6.74 1.60 23.09
N TRP A 461 -7.15 0.72 23.99
CA TRP A 461 -6.72 -0.68 23.98
C TRP A 461 -7.19 -1.37 22.69
N GLY A 462 -8.47 -1.24 22.33
CA GLY A 462 -9.03 -1.81 21.11
C GLY A 462 -8.29 -1.31 19.87
N PHE A 463 -8.02 -0.02 19.79
CA PHE A 463 -7.24 0.60 18.71
C PHE A 463 -5.79 0.13 18.70
N GLY A 464 -5.11 0.08 19.87
CA GLY A 464 -3.71 -0.31 20.01
C GLY A 464 -3.47 -1.80 19.79
N ALA A 465 -4.45 -2.65 20.08
CA ALA A 465 -4.37 -4.10 19.83
C ALA A 465 -4.10 -4.42 18.36
N GLU A 466 -4.68 -3.66 17.44
CA GLU A 466 -4.45 -3.82 16.00
C GLU A 466 -3.04 -3.38 15.59
N ALA A 467 -2.57 -2.23 16.10
CA ALA A 467 -1.22 -1.74 15.80
C ALA A 467 -0.13 -2.73 16.29
N THR A 468 -0.33 -3.32 17.47
CA THR A 468 0.56 -4.34 18.04
C THR A 468 0.55 -5.62 17.21
N ARG A 469 -0.61 -6.06 16.75
CA ARG A 469 -0.76 -7.22 15.88
C ARG A 469 -0.01 -7.05 14.56
N ASP A 470 -0.13 -5.88 13.92
CA ASP A 470 0.54 -5.60 12.65
C ASP A 470 2.07 -5.66 12.80
N ALA A 471 2.60 -5.14 13.90
CA ALA A 471 4.00 -5.25 14.23
C ALA A 471 4.45 -6.72 14.43
N ILE A 472 3.68 -7.53 15.17
CA ILE A 472 3.99 -8.95 15.39
C ILE A 472 3.89 -9.73 14.08
N THR A 473 2.87 -9.51 13.28
CA THR A 473 2.68 -10.20 12.00
C THR A 473 3.83 -9.88 11.03
N LYS A 474 4.32 -8.63 11.03
CA LYS A 474 5.47 -8.22 10.24
C LYS A 474 6.74 -8.92 10.69
N VAL A 475 7.01 -8.98 11.99
CA VAL A 475 8.16 -9.68 12.58
C VAL A 475 8.12 -11.18 12.25
N VAL A 476 6.96 -11.83 12.39
CA VAL A 476 6.79 -13.27 12.08
C VAL A 476 7.01 -13.54 10.58
N ARG A 477 6.55 -12.67 9.70
CA ARG A 477 6.76 -12.77 8.25
C ARG A 477 8.23 -12.55 7.87
N ASP A 478 8.89 -11.59 8.52
CA ASP A 478 10.31 -11.29 8.28
C ASP A 478 11.24 -12.38 8.82
N TRP A 479 10.79 -13.14 9.81
CA TRP A 479 11.56 -14.26 10.40
C TRP A 479 11.67 -15.49 9.50
N LYS A 480 11.03 -15.54 8.32
CA LYS A 480 11.15 -16.64 7.34
C LYS A 480 11.36 -17.99 8.03
N LEU A 481 10.42 -18.40 8.89
CA LEU A 481 10.49 -19.71 9.53
C LEU A 481 10.54 -20.80 8.45
N PRO A 482 11.59 -21.61 8.39
CA PRO A 482 11.71 -22.68 7.40
C PRO A 482 10.61 -23.72 7.68
N GLY A 483 9.61 -23.77 6.82
CA GLY A 483 8.53 -24.76 6.90
C GLY A 483 7.12 -24.27 6.58
N LEU A 484 6.88 -22.95 6.43
CA LEU A 484 5.61 -22.41 5.98
C LEU A 484 5.82 -21.69 4.62
N LYS A 485 5.79 -22.50 3.56
CA LYS A 485 5.65 -22.03 2.17
C LYS A 485 4.20 -22.16 1.75
#